data_c04f91efd61b88020be7164e1f10d4b5
#
_entry.id   c04f91efd61b88020be7164e1f10d4b5
#
_cell.length_a   1.000
_cell.length_b   1.000
_cell.length_c   1.000
_cell.angle_alpha   90.00
_cell.angle_beta   90.00
_cell.angle_gamma   90.00
#
_symmetry.space_group_name_H-M   'P 1'
#
loop_
_entity.id
_entity.type
_entity.pdbx_description
1 polymer ?
#
loop_
_entity_poly.entity_id
_entity_poly.type
_entity_poly.pdbx_seq_one_letter_code
_entity_poly.pdbx_strand_id
1 'polypeptide(L)'
;DLGLDAWASDGGVKRNEPWCRRQLLTAGITGSRAQEILRRTALAVGTCTASERGRWLLADHEQAGSEYAITAVLDGRAANLVLDRTFVEDGVRWIVDYKTSTHSGGDLEGFLDNEEERYREPLRRYRDAMALGESRPIRTALYFPLLGRFREVDLP
;
A
#
# COMPACT_ATOMS: atom_id res chain seq x y z
N ASP A 1 6.24 0.97 -17.16
CA ASP A 1 5.58 0.08 -16.20
C ASP A 1 6.47 -1.15 -16.02
N LEU A 2 7.18 -1.21 -14.91
CA LEU A 2 7.94 -2.41 -14.58
C LEU A 2 6.97 -3.36 -13.89
N GLY A 3 6.57 -4.42 -14.60
CA GLY A 3 5.65 -5.42 -14.06
C GLY A 3 6.13 -5.96 -12.71
N LEU A 4 5.18 -6.27 -11.83
CA LEU A 4 5.46 -6.76 -10.46
C LEU A 4 6.36 -8.01 -10.45
N ASP A 5 6.27 -8.86 -11.48
CA ASP A 5 7.12 -10.04 -11.67
C ASP A 5 8.61 -9.69 -11.75
N ALA A 6 8.94 -8.52 -12.31
CA ALA A 6 10.32 -8.05 -12.38
C ALA A 6 10.90 -7.69 -11.00
N TRP A 7 10.05 -7.39 -10.03
CA TRP A 7 10.43 -7.08 -8.65
C TRP A 7 10.36 -8.30 -7.73
N ALA A 8 9.43 -9.21 -8.01
CA ALA A 8 9.20 -10.41 -7.20
C ALA A 8 10.26 -11.50 -7.39
N SER A 9 11.04 -11.46 -8.49
CA SER A 9 12.12 -12.42 -8.72
C SER A 9 13.32 -12.18 -7.79
N ASP A 10 14.00 -13.25 -7.41
CA ASP A 10 15.26 -13.17 -6.66
C ASP A 10 16.24 -12.26 -7.40
N GLY A 11 16.67 -11.19 -6.75
CA GLY A 11 17.50 -10.14 -7.36
C GLY A 11 16.73 -9.03 -8.10
N GLY A 12 15.39 -9.05 -8.16
CA GLY A 12 14.57 -8.03 -8.84
C GLY A 12 14.85 -6.60 -8.34
N VAL A 13 15.03 -6.42 -7.04
CA VAL A 13 15.40 -5.12 -6.45
C VAL A 13 16.75 -4.65 -6.99
N LYS A 14 17.77 -5.52 -7.02
CA LYS A 14 19.10 -5.17 -7.54
C LYS A 14 19.06 -4.82 -9.03
N ARG A 15 18.26 -5.55 -9.82
CA ARG A 15 18.10 -5.29 -11.25
C ARG A 15 17.47 -3.94 -11.53
N ASN A 16 16.52 -3.52 -10.71
CA ASN A 16 15.79 -2.27 -10.86
C ASN A 16 16.43 -1.07 -10.13
N GLU A 17 17.49 -1.30 -9.36
CA GLU A 17 18.20 -0.23 -8.63
C GLU A 17 18.65 0.93 -9.55
N PRO A 18 19.21 0.69 -10.77
CA PRO A 18 19.59 1.79 -11.67
C PRO A 18 18.40 2.67 -12.07
N TRP A 19 17.24 2.08 -12.28
CA TRP A 19 16.01 2.82 -12.56
C TRP A 19 15.59 3.66 -11.35
N CYS A 20 15.55 3.06 -10.15
CA CYS A 20 15.22 3.78 -8.92
C CYS A 20 16.18 4.96 -8.68
N ARG A 21 17.50 4.75 -8.87
CA ARG A 21 18.50 5.82 -8.74
C ARG A 21 18.23 6.96 -9.70
N ARG A 22 17.86 6.67 -10.94
CA ARG A 22 17.51 7.68 -11.93
C ARG A 22 16.29 8.49 -11.50
N GLN A 23 15.23 7.85 -10.99
CA GLN A 23 14.05 8.55 -10.47
C GLN A 23 14.40 9.48 -9.31
N LEU A 24 15.21 9.00 -8.35
CA LEU A 24 15.67 9.81 -7.22
C LEU A 24 16.49 11.01 -7.69
N LEU A 25 17.38 10.81 -8.66
CA LEU A 25 18.20 11.89 -9.23
C LEU A 25 17.33 12.94 -9.93
N THR A 26 16.32 12.51 -10.70
CA THR A 26 15.35 13.41 -11.35
C THR A 26 14.56 14.22 -10.32
N ALA A 27 14.26 13.62 -9.16
CA ALA A 27 13.63 14.30 -8.03
C ALA A 27 14.61 15.15 -7.18
N GLY A 28 15.89 15.28 -7.58
CA GLY A 28 16.90 16.04 -6.86
C GLY A 28 17.39 15.35 -5.58
N ILE A 29 17.13 14.05 -5.40
CA ILE A 29 17.52 13.29 -4.21
C ILE A 29 18.83 12.56 -4.50
N THR A 30 19.90 12.91 -3.77
CA THR A 30 21.24 12.38 -3.96
C THR A 30 21.91 11.97 -2.64
N GLY A 31 23.12 11.44 -2.70
CA GLY A 31 23.97 11.15 -1.53
C GLY A 31 23.36 10.11 -0.58
N SER A 32 23.55 10.31 0.71
CA SER A 32 23.12 9.39 1.78
C SER A 32 21.58 9.23 1.83
N ARG A 33 20.85 10.27 1.50
CA ARG A 33 19.37 10.21 1.45
C ARG A 33 18.88 9.27 0.36
N ALA A 34 19.50 9.31 -0.82
CA ALA A 34 19.18 8.38 -1.91
C ALA A 34 19.49 6.93 -1.53
N GLN A 35 20.65 6.70 -0.88
CA GLN A 35 21.04 5.37 -0.41
C GLN A 35 20.06 4.82 0.62
N GLU A 36 19.62 5.63 1.58
CA GLU A 36 18.65 5.20 2.59
C GLU A 36 17.27 4.88 1.96
N ILE A 37 16.78 5.67 1.02
CA ILE A 37 15.54 5.37 0.30
C ILE A 37 15.66 4.05 -0.45
N LEU A 38 16.75 3.84 -1.18
CA LEU A 38 16.97 2.58 -1.92
C LEU A 38 17.02 1.38 -0.98
N ARG A 39 17.71 1.49 0.15
CA ARG A 39 17.77 0.44 1.16
C ARG A 39 16.38 0.12 1.72
N ARG A 40 15.59 1.13 2.07
CA ARG A 40 14.22 0.94 2.58
C ARG A 40 13.29 0.36 1.52
N THR A 41 13.42 0.80 0.27
CA THR A 41 12.66 0.24 -0.85
C THR A 41 13.00 -1.24 -1.04
N ALA A 42 14.29 -1.58 -1.03
CA ALA A 42 14.75 -2.96 -1.15
C ALA A 42 14.20 -3.85 -0.02
N LEU A 43 14.22 -3.34 1.22
CA LEU A 43 13.66 -4.04 2.37
C LEU A 43 12.14 -4.24 2.21
N ALA A 44 11.41 -3.18 1.88
CA ALA A 44 9.96 -3.23 1.71
C ALA A 44 9.54 -4.24 0.64
N VAL A 45 10.17 -4.18 -0.54
CA VAL A 45 9.90 -5.13 -1.64
C VAL A 45 10.27 -6.54 -1.23
N GLY A 46 11.46 -6.75 -0.64
CA GLY A 46 11.90 -8.06 -0.18
C GLY A 46 10.95 -8.67 0.85
N THR A 47 10.52 -7.89 1.84
CA THR A 47 9.55 -8.34 2.86
C THR A 47 8.19 -8.67 2.24
N CYS A 48 7.73 -7.82 1.32
CA CYS A 48 6.46 -8.01 0.63
C CYS A 48 6.45 -9.30 -0.20
N THR A 49 7.49 -9.53 -1.00
CA THR A 49 7.59 -10.72 -1.86
C THR A 49 7.88 -12.01 -1.09
N ALA A 50 8.50 -11.92 0.08
CA ALA A 50 8.75 -13.08 0.94
C ALA A 50 7.50 -13.55 1.70
N SER A 51 6.55 -12.65 2.00
CA SER A 51 5.35 -12.99 2.77
C SER A 51 4.20 -13.46 1.86
N GLU A 52 3.39 -14.41 2.34
CA GLU A 52 2.19 -14.86 1.64
C GLU A 52 1.21 -13.70 1.40
N ARG A 53 0.95 -12.92 2.42
CA ARG A 53 0.02 -11.79 2.34
C ARG A 53 0.53 -10.68 1.42
N GLY A 54 1.85 -10.43 1.40
CA GLY A 54 2.45 -9.48 0.48
C GLY A 54 2.37 -9.95 -0.98
N ARG A 55 2.63 -11.23 -1.26
CA ARG A 55 2.42 -11.81 -2.61
C ARG A 55 0.96 -11.73 -3.03
N TRP A 56 0.03 -12.02 -2.11
CA TRP A 56 -1.39 -11.86 -2.36
C TRP A 56 -1.74 -10.42 -2.75
N LEU A 57 -1.28 -9.40 -2.03
CA LEU A 57 -1.52 -8.00 -2.37
C LEU A 57 -0.98 -7.58 -3.74
N LEU A 58 0.12 -8.20 -4.17
CA LEU A 58 0.80 -7.90 -5.43
C LEU A 58 0.31 -8.75 -6.60
N ALA A 59 -0.51 -9.78 -6.35
CA ALA A 59 -1.03 -10.66 -7.38
C ALA A 59 -1.91 -9.92 -8.39
N ASP A 60 -2.12 -10.56 -9.52
CA ASP A 60 -3.05 -10.10 -10.55
C ASP A 60 -4.48 -10.44 -10.11
N HIS A 61 -5.21 -9.43 -9.67
CA HIS A 61 -6.60 -9.53 -9.21
C HIS A 61 -7.56 -8.87 -10.19
N GLU A 62 -8.82 -9.27 -10.12
CA GLU A 62 -9.88 -8.64 -10.89
C GLU A 62 -10.02 -7.15 -10.50
N GLN A 63 -10.17 -6.28 -11.50
CA GLN A 63 -10.35 -4.83 -11.32
C GLN A 63 -9.30 -4.20 -10.39
N ALA A 64 -8.06 -4.67 -10.47
CA ALA A 64 -6.96 -4.15 -9.69
C ALA A 64 -6.56 -2.75 -10.13
N GLY A 65 -6.29 -1.87 -9.17
CA GLY A 65 -5.78 -0.53 -9.39
C GLY A 65 -4.75 -0.15 -8.33
N SER A 66 -3.71 0.58 -8.73
CA SER A 66 -2.76 1.22 -7.83
C SER A 66 -2.79 2.72 -8.08
N GLU A 67 -2.60 3.52 -7.03
CA GLU A 67 -2.78 4.99 -7.10
C GLU A 67 -4.15 5.34 -7.73
N TYR A 68 -5.18 4.64 -7.29
CA TYR A 68 -6.51 4.71 -7.89
C TYR A 68 -7.23 5.99 -7.46
N ALA A 69 -7.38 6.93 -8.41
CA ALA A 69 -8.05 8.20 -8.16
C ALA A 69 -9.57 8.04 -8.15
N ILE A 70 -10.22 8.58 -7.12
CA ILE A 70 -11.67 8.64 -6.99
C ILE A 70 -12.10 10.08 -6.69
N THR A 71 -13.10 10.57 -7.42
CA THR A 71 -13.78 11.82 -7.09
C THR A 71 -15.20 11.49 -6.65
N ALA A 72 -15.56 11.93 -5.46
CA ALA A 72 -16.85 11.66 -4.84
C ALA A 72 -17.43 12.90 -4.15
N VAL A 73 -18.71 12.90 -3.88
CA VAL A 73 -19.33 13.88 -2.99
C VAL A 73 -19.62 13.18 -1.66
N LEU A 74 -18.88 13.55 -0.62
CA LEU A 74 -19.04 13.04 0.73
C LEU A 74 -19.48 14.18 1.64
N ASP A 75 -20.54 13.99 2.41
CA ASP A 75 -21.11 14.99 3.31
C ASP A 75 -21.39 16.33 2.59
N GLY A 76 -21.87 16.26 1.34
CA GLY A 76 -22.19 17.43 0.52
C GLY A 76 -20.96 18.20 -0.02
N ARG A 77 -19.76 17.68 0.10
CA ARG A 77 -18.51 18.27 -0.37
C ARG A 77 -17.80 17.39 -1.36
N ALA A 78 -17.24 17.97 -2.41
CA ALA A 78 -16.38 17.23 -3.34
C ALA A 78 -15.10 16.78 -2.64
N ALA A 79 -14.77 15.51 -2.77
CA ALA A 79 -13.55 14.89 -2.27
C ALA A 79 -12.81 14.22 -3.42
N ASN A 80 -11.52 14.56 -3.56
CA ASN A 80 -10.59 13.87 -4.47
C ASN A 80 -9.69 12.99 -3.60
N LEU A 81 -9.77 11.69 -3.80
CA LEU A 81 -9.08 10.69 -3.03
C LEU A 81 -8.19 9.85 -3.96
N VAL A 82 -7.08 9.37 -3.44
CA VAL A 82 -6.21 8.43 -4.15
C VAL A 82 -5.99 7.23 -3.22
N LEU A 83 -6.40 6.07 -3.70
CA LEU A 83 -6.24 4.81 -2.98
C LEU A 83 -4.94 4.14 -3.42
N ASP A 84 -4.08 3.77 -2.49
CA ASP A 84 -2.80 3.13 -2.82
C ASP A 84 -3.00 1.85 -3.63
N ARG A 85 -3.92 0.99 -3.19
CA ARG A 85 -4.26 -0.26 -3.86
C ARG A 85 -5.73 -0.61 -3.67
N THR A 86 -6.40 -1.04 -4.75
CA THR A 86 -7.73 -1.64 -4.70
C THR A 86 -7.83 -2.79 -5.69
N PHE A 87 -8.66 -3.79 -5.40
CA PHE A 87 -8.90 -4.95 -6.27
C PHE A 87 -10.14 -5.71 -5.82
N VAL A 88 -10.61 -6.65 -6.66
CA VAL A 88 -11.68 -7.58 -6.30
C VAL A 88 -11.11 -8.99 -6.17
N GLU A 89 -11.49 -9.68 -5.10
CA GLU A 89 -11.22 -11.09 -4.89
C GLU A 89 -12.40 -11.74 -4.17
N ASP A 90 -12.81 -12.90 -4.65
CA ASP A 90 -13.94 -13.68 -4.11
C ASP A 90 -15.23 -12.84 -3.93
N GLY A 91 -15.49 -11.92 -4.85
CA GLY A 91 -16.66 -11.05 -4.81
C GLY A 91 -16.59 -9.93 -3.77
N VAL A 92 -15.43 -9.70 -3.17
CA VAL A 92 -15.17 -8.63 -2.19
C VAL A 92 -14.26 -7.57 -2.82
N ARG A 93 -14.62 -6.30 -2.68
CA ARG A 93 -13.77 -5.17 -3.02
C ARG A 93 -12.81 -4.91 -1.85
N TRP A 94 -11.50 -5.01 -2.10
CA TRP A 94 -10.47 -4.66 -1.14
C TRP A 94 -9.95 -3.23 -1.39
N ILE A 95 -9.74 -2.50 -0.32
CA ILE A 95 -9.03 -1.22 -0.28
C ILE A 95 -7.87 -1.38 0.70
N VAL A 96 -6.66 -1.27 0.20
CA VAL A 96 -5.45 -1.43 1.01
C VAL A 96 -4.60 -0.18 0.92
N ASP A 97 -4.22 0.33 2.06
CA ASP A 97 -3.37 1.51 2.20
C ASP A 97 -1.99 1.09 2.75
N TYR A 98 -0.91 1.52 2.09
CA TYR A 98 0.45 1.15 2.44
C TYR A 98 1.05 2.13 3.45
N LYS A 99 1.58 1.62 4.55
CA LYS A 99 2.22 2.41 5.59
C LYS A 99 3.70 2.08 5.71
N THR A 100 4.56 3.04 5.41
CA THR A 100 6.02 2.90 5.51
C THR A 100 6.55 3.22 6.90
N SER A 101 5.67 3.25 7.91
CA SER A 101 6.04 3.37 9.32
C SER A 101 6.91 2.20 9.75
N THR A 102 7.87 2.48 10.61
CA THR A 102 8.72 1.48 11.24
C THR A 102 8.50 1.49 12.74
N HIS A 103 8.62 0.34 13.37
CA HIS A 103 8.57 0.20 14.82
C HIS A 103 9.89 -0.40 15.32
N SER A 104 10.46 0.24 16.33
CA SER A 104 11.67 -0.25 17.04
C SER A 104 11.34 -0.30 18.53
N GLY A 105 10.75 -1.39 18.97
CA GLY A 105 10.34 -1.57 20.36
C GLY A 105 9.72 -2.95 20.60
N GLY A 106 9.36 -3.25 21.85
CA GLY A 106 8.85 -4.56 22.24
C GLY A 106 7.35 -4.76 21.99
N ASP A 107 6.57 -3.67 21.79
CA ASP A 107 5.11 -3.73 21.64
C ASP A 107 4.69 -3.43 20.20
N LEU A 108 4.88 -4.40 19.31
CA LEU A 108 4.48 -4.29 17.92
C LEU A 108 2.95 -4.26 17.76
N GLU A 109 2.21 -5.05 18.53
CA GLU A 109 0.76 -5.10 18.42
C GLU A 109 0.12 -3.78 18.88
N GLY A 110 0.55 -3.21 20.01
CA GLY A 110 0.09 -1.89 20.44
C GLY A 110 0.42 -0.78 19.44
N PHE A 111 1.57 -0.88 18.77
CA PHE A 111 1.88 0.04 17.66
C PHE A 111 0.88 -0.12 16.50
N LEU A 112 0.57 -1.36 16.09
CA LEU A 112 -0.37 -1.63 15.01
C LEU A 112 -1.80 -1.19 15.36
N ASP A 113 -2.23 -1.37 16.61
CA ASP A 113 -3.53 -0.92 17.09
C ASP A 113 -3.65 0.62 17.05
N ASN A 114 -2.59 1.33 17.43
CA ASN A 114 -2.55 2.80 17.32
C ASN A 114 -2.58 3.28 15.87
N GLU A 115 -1.88 2.60 14.97
CA GLU A 115 -1.93 2.93 13.54
C GLU A 115 -3.31 2.62 12.95
N GLU A 116 -3.95 1.51 13.33
CA GLU A 116 -5.33 1.21 12.94
C GLU A 116 -6.28 2.33 13.34
N GLU A 117 -6.26 2.76 14.57
CA GLU A 117 -7.13 3.84 15.06
C GLU A 117 -6.85 5.16 14.31
N ARG A 118 -5.57 5.47 14.09
CA ARG A 118 -5.16 6.69 13.36
C ARG A 118 -5.68 6.73 11.93
N TYR A 119 -5.72 5.58 11.24
CA TYR A 119 -6.10 5.49 9.83
C TYR A 119 -7.54 5.04 9.62
N ARG A 120 -8.31 4.80 10.66
CA ARG A 120 -9.72 4.41 10.60
C ARG A 120 -10.56 5.41 9.82
N GLU A 121 -10.44 6.71 10.12
CA GLU A 121 -11.18 7.76 9.44
C GLU A 121 -10.78 7.95 7.96
N PRO A 122 -9.50 8.02 7.58
CA PRO A 122 -9.10 7.97 6.17
C PRO A 122 -9.65 6.76 5.40
N LEU A 123 -9.56 5.55 5.96
CA LEU A 123 -10.08 4.34 5.33
C LEU A 123 -11.60 4.36 5.20
N ARG A 124 -12.32 4.89 6.20
CA ARG A 124 -13.76 5.09 6.12
C ARG A 124 -14.12 5.98 4.93
N ARG A 125 -13.42 7.08 4.73
CA ARG A 125 -13.65 7.98 3.58
C ARG A 125 -13.38 7.29 2.24
N TYR A 126 -12.36 6.45 2.15
CA TYR A 126 -12.10 5.64 0.95
C TYR A 126 -13.24 4.65 0.69
N ARG A 127 -13.68 3.92 1.72
CA ARG A 127 -14.83 3.01 1.64
C ARG A 127 -16.09 3.73 1.19
N ASP A 128 -16.43 4.84 1.81
CA ASP A 128 -17.66 5.58 1.53
C ASP A 128 -17.66 6.14 0.09
N ALA A 129 -16.51 6.63 -0.39
CA ALA A 129 -16.37 7.06 -1.77
C ALA A 129 -16.49 5.89 -2.76
N MET A 130 -15.88 4.75 -2.46
CA MET A 130 -15.97 3.55 -3.30
C MET A 130 -17.41 3.00 -3.33
N ALA A 131 -18.11 3.00 -2.21
CA ALA A 131 -19.47 2.48 -2.07
C ALA A 131 -20.52 3.23 -2.92
N LEU A 132 -20.21 4.44 -3.39
CA LEU A 132 -21.12 5.16 -4.30
C LEU A 132 -21.25 4.48 -5.68
N GLY A 133 -20.28 3.68 -6.08
CA GLY A 133 -20.26 2.97 -7.36
C GLY A 133 -20.00 1.47 -7.26
N GLU A 134 -19.86 0.93 -6.03
CA GLU A 134 -19.56 -0.47 -5.77
C GLU A 134 -20.69 -1.15 -5.00
N SER A 135 -21.19 -2.25 -5.53
CA SER A 135 -22.27 -3.03 -4.91
C SER A 135 -21.80 -4.22 -4.08
N ARG A 136 -20.53 -4.58 -4.21
CA ARG A 136 -19.92 -5.68 -3.46
C ARG A 136 -19.62 -5.26 -2.02
N PRO A 137 -19.49 -6.21 -1.09
CA PRO A 137 -18.91 -5.93 0.22
C PRO A 137 -17.51 -5.29 0.05
N ILE A 138 -17.23 -4.26 0.83
CA ILE A 138 -15.94 -3.58 0.82
C ILE A 138 -15.21 -3.91 2.11
N ARG A 139 -13.97 -4.38 1.99
CA ARG A 139 -13.05 -4.56 3.11
C ARG A 139 -11.89 -3.58 3.01
N THR A 140 -11.42 -3.13 4.16
CA THR A 140 -10.32 -2.17 4.26
C THR A 140 -9.18 -2.74 5.07
N ALA A 141 -7.94 -2.41 4.70
CA ALA A 141 -6.77 -2.88 5.41
C ALA A 141 -5.62 -1.88 5.33
N LEU A 142 -4.73 -1.99 6.31
CA LEU A 142 -3.39 -1.40 6.31
C LEU A 142 -2.36 -2.49 6.02
N TYR A 143 -1.38 -2.18 5.18
CA TYR A 143 -0.23 -3.03 5.00
C TYR A 143 1.07 -2.27 5.27
N PHE A 144 1.92 -2.87 6.08
CA PHE A 144 3.21 -2.32 6.53
C PHE A 144 4.35 -3.10 5.87
N PRO A 145 4.78 -2.71 4.65
CA PRO A 145 5.77 -3.48 3.89
C PRO A 145 7.13 -3.59 4.58
N LEU A 146 7.52 -2.62 5.41
CA LEU A 146 8.77 -2.67 6.18
C LEU A 146 8.71 -3.62 7.38
N LEU A 147 7.51 -3.98 7.83
CA LEU A 147 7.27 -4.88 8.96
C LEU A 147 6.73 -6.24 8.52
N GLY A 148 6.29 -6.38 7.27
CA GLY A 148 5.60 -7.56 6.76
C GLY A 148 4.27 -7.84 7.49
N ARG A 149 3.58 -6.78 7.92
CA ARG A 149 2.32 -6.88 8.68
C ARG A 149 1.14 -6.39 7.86
N PHE A 150 0.06 -7.14 7.97
CA PHE A 150 -1.24 -6.83 7.39
C PHE A 150 -2.25 -6.71 8.52
N ARG A 151 -3.03 -5.63 8.53
CA ARG A 151 -4.08 -5.40 9.51
C ARG A 151 -5.37 -5.06 8.76
N GLU A 152 -6.35 -5.95 8.81
CA GLU A 152 -7.71 -5.63 8.37
C GLU A 152 -8.33 -4.66 9.37
N VAL A 153 -9.01 -3.64 8.85
CA VAL A 153 -9.64 -2.59 9.66
C VAL A 153 -11.15 -2.67 9.48
N ASP A 154 -11.82 -3.14 10.51
CA ASP A 154 -13.28 -3.18 10.54
C ASP A 154 -13.84 -1.77 10.72
N LEU A 155 -14.67 -1.36 9.78
CA LEU A 155 -15.32 -0.06 9.78
C LEU A 155 -16.83 -0.26 9.99
N PRO A 156 -17.44 0.46 10.94
CA PRO A 156 -18.88 0.40 11.18
C PRO A 156 -19.70 0.88 9.98
#